data_6736602a8b94f3b571b6d78e81433515
#
_entry.id   6736602a8b94f3b571b6d78e81433515
#
_cell.length_a   1.000
_cell.length_b   1.000
_cell.length_c   1.000
_cell.angle_alpha   90.00
_cell.angle_beta   90.00
_cell.angle_gamma   90.00
#
_symmetry.space_group_name_H-M   'P 1'
#
loop_
_entity.id
_entity.type
_entity.pdbx_description
1 polymer ?
#
loop_
_entity_poly.entity_id
_entity_poly.type
_entity_poly.pdbx_seq_one_letter_code
_entity_poly.pdbx_strand_id
1 'polypeptide(L)'
;MKEGKIRFNISFVSDEVPRNAKIEELKEWSERFQRNGLTPEIEGNYTGNLSFRSEAGFVITASGLKSKENLGNDCFVYVKNYDEQNNTVYVEGSRQPSSEAVMHYLIYKTRKEVNAIFHGHNDAIIMNAEKLGFPVTEKEHEPGTTELAKEALKVLGNNKLIVLKNHGFVSLGRTMKEAGELALATLTQSKE
;
A
#
# COMPACT_ATOMS: atom_id res chain seq x y z
N MET A 1 3.36 13.86 8.91
CA MET A 1 2.49 12.88 8.21
C MET A 1 1.16 12.79 8.93
N LYS A 2 0.05 12.54 8.24
CA LYS A 2 -1.28 12.34 8.83
C LYS A 2 -1.74 10.92 8.51
N GLU A 3 -2.54 10.32 9.41
CA GLU A 3 -3.21 9.06 9.09
C GLU A 3 -4.17 9.24 7.91
N GLY A 4 -4.15 8.29 6.98
CA GLY A 4 -5.05 8.31 5.82
C GLY A 4 -6.49 8.02 6.23
N LYS A 5 -7.40 8.95 5.95
CA LYS A 5 -8.85 8.72 6.09
C LYS A 5 -9.39 8.07 4.83
N ILE A 6 -10.30 7.11 4.98
CA ILE A 6 -11.04 6.54 3.85
C ILE A 6 -11.91 7.62 3.23
N ARG A 7 -11.75 7.84 1.92
CA ARG A 7 -12.45 8.88 1.14
C ARG A 7 -13.23 8.31 -0.04
N PHE A 8 -13.54 7.04 0.03
CA PHE A 8 -14.40 6.31 -0.90
C PHE A 8 -15.49 5.57 -0.14
N ASN A 9 -16.57 5.22 -0.83
CA ASN A 9 -17.59 4.36 -0.29
C ASN A 9 -17.10 2.91 -0.24
N ILE A 10 -17.51 2.16 0.79
CA ILE A 10 -17.19 0.75 0.91
C ILE A 10 -18.48 -0.05 0.78
N SER A 11 -18.47 -1.03 -0.11
CA SER A 11 -19.54 -2.02 -0.27
C SER A 11 -18.99 -3.40 0.12
N PHE A 12 -19.41 -3.90 1.28
CA PHE A 12 -19.08 -5.27 1.69
C PHE A 12 -19.93 -6.26 0.89
N VAL A 13 -19.27 -7.07 0.08
CA VAL A 13 -19.92 -8.15 -0.70
C VAL A 13 -20.08 -9.39 0.17
N SER A 14 -19.14 -9.61 1.09
CA SER A 14 -19.14 -10.66 2.10
C SER A 14 -18.34 -10.21 3.31
N ASP A 15 -18.65 -10.73 4.49
CA ASP A 15 -17.87 -10.57 5.72
C ASP A 15 -16.82 -11.68 5.92
N GLU A 16 -16.72 -12.60 4.97
CA GLU A 16 -15.75 -13.68 5.01
C GLU A 16 -14.31 -13.14 4.93
N VAL A 17 -13.51 -13.57 5.88
CA VAL A 17 -12.07 -13.27 5.90
C VAL A 17 -11.37 -13.98 4.75
N PRO A 18 -10.51 -13.28 3.97
CA PRO A 18 -9.85 -13.89 2.82
C PRO A 18 -9.01 -15.11 3.22
N ARG A 19 -9.16 -16.21 2.47
CA ARG A 19 -8.40 -17.45 2.66
C ARG A 19 -7.45 -17.63 1.48
N ASN A 20 -6.19 -17.22 1.67
CA ASN A 20 -5.16 -17.37 0.65
C ASN A 20 -3.83 -17.73 1.33
N ALA A 21 -3.13 -18.74 0.83
CA ALA A 21 -1.85 -19.19 1.39
C ALA A 21 -0.78 -18.07 1.42
N LYS A 22 -0.86 -17.09 0.54
CA LYS A 22 0.06 -15.94 0.48
C LYS A 22 -0.16 -14.93 1.62
N ILE A 23 -1.22 -15.05 2.41
CA ILE A 23 -1.46 -14.17 3.56
C ILE A 23 -0.36 -14.34 4.60
N GLU A 24 0.16 -15.54 4.81
CA GLU A 24 1.27 -15.75 5.75
C GLU A 24 2.54 -14.98 5.32
N GLU A 25 2.89 -15.01 4.03
CA GLU A 25 3.99 -14.20 3.51
C GLU A 25 3.73 -12.69 3.68
N LEU A 26 2.47 -12.24 3.48
CA LEU A 26 2.11 -10.82 3.68
C LEU A 26 2.22 -10.39 5.15
N LYS A 27 1.89 -11.26 6.11
CA LYS A 27 2.10 -11.04 7.55
C LYS A 27 3.59 -10.85 7.87
N GLU A 28 4.44 -11.74 7.36
CA GLU A 28 5.89 -11.67 7.55
C GLU A 28 6.46 -10.33 7.00
N TRP A 29 6.02 -9.90 5.81
CA TRP A 29 6.41 -8.62 5.24
C TRP A 29 5.88 -7.43 6.04
N SER A 30 4.66 -7.50 6.56
CA SER A 30 4.08 -6.45 7.41
C SER A 30 4.91 -6.24 8.67
N GLU A 31 5.29 -7.34 9.33
CA GLU A 31 6.16 -7.34 10.51
C GLU A 31 7.56 -6.79 10.19
N ARG A 32 8.17 -7.22 9.07
CA ARG A 32 9.47 -6.71 8.63
C ARG A 32 9.43 -5.20 8.34
N PHE A 33 8.36 -4.69 7.76
CA PHE A 33 8.18 -3.26 7.51
C PHE A 33 8.10 -2.48 8.81
N GLN A 34 7.32 -2.95 9.79
CA GLN A 34 7.25 -2.32 11.11
C GLN A 34 8.61 -2.31 11.80
N ARG A 35 9.29 -3.45 11.88
CA ARG A 35 10.60 -3.58 12.55
C ARG A 35 11.70 -2.72 11.92
N ASN A 36 11.59 -2.40 10.63
CA ASN A 36 12.54 -1.53 9.93
C ASN A 36 12.10 -0.06 9.90
N GLY A 37 11.00 0.33 10.57
CA GLY A 37 10.52 1.70 10.62
C GLY A 37 9.96 2.21 9.29
N LEU A 38 9.46 1.30 8.43
CA LEU A 38 8.80 1.65 7.16
C LEU A 38 7.29 1.86 7.31
N THR A 39 6.73 1.53 8.46
CA THR A 39 5.32 1.73 8.83
C THR A 39 5.25 2.32 10.23
N PRO A 40 5.69 3.58 10.43
CA PRO A 40 5.68 4.21 11.75
C PRO A 40 4.27 4.34 12.31
N GLU A 41 4.17 4.39 13.63
CA GLU A 41 2.93 4.67 14.33
C GLU A 41 2.60 6.17 14.25
N ILE A 42 1.35 6.48 13.92
CA ILE A 42 0.79 7.84 13.93
C ILE A 42 -0.59 7.77 14.60
N GLU A 43 -0.81 8.59 15.62
CA GLU A 43 -2.09 8.68 16.33
C GLU A 43 -2.63 7.31 16.82
N GLY A 44 -1.72 6.44 17.25
CA GLY A 44 -2.04 5.11 17.78
C GLY A 44 -2.37 4.06 16.71
N ASN A 45 -2.10 4.31 15.43
CA ASN A 45 -2.23 3.34 14.33
C ASN A 45 -0.93 3.25 13.55
N TYR A 46 -0.61 2.06 13.07
CA TYR A 46 0.54 1.85 12.20
C TYR A 46 0.19 2.20 10.75
N THR A 47 0.97 3.10 10.17
CA THR A 47 0.80 3.59 8.80
C THR A 47 1.23 2.56 7.75
N GLY A 48 1.13 2.95 6.48
CA GLY A 48 1.51 2.10 5.35
C GLY A 48 0.56 0.92 5.16
N ASN A 49 0.66 0.29 4.01
CA ASN A 49 -0.20 -0.84 3.65
C ASN A 49 0.46 -1.70 2.58
N LEU A 50 0.24 -2.99 2.68
CA LEU A 50 0.83 -3.98 1.83
C LEU A 50 -0.27 -4.80 1.17
N SER A 51 -0.07 -5.16 -0.11
CA SER A 51 -1.01 -5.98 -0.85
C SER A 51 -0.33 -6.96 -1.79
N PHE A 52 -1.07 -8.00 -2.17
CA PHE A 52 -0.71 -8.89 -3.26
C PHE A 52 -1.91 -9.18 -4.15
N ARG A 53 -1.66 -9.36 -5.46
CA ARG A 53 -2.69 -9.70 -6.44
C ARG A 53 -3.22 -11.11 -6.18
N SER A 54 -4.53 -11.26 -6.17
CA SER A 54 -5.23 -12.54 -5.98
C SER A 54 -6.43 -12.58 -6.91
N GLU A 55 -6.56 -13.64 -7.68
CA GLU A 55 -7.66 -13.81 -8.65
C GLU A 55 -7.90 -12.57 -9.54
N ALA A 56 -9.12 -12.06 -9.57
CA ALA A 56 -9.48 -10.86 -10.32
C ALA A 56 -9.20 -9.56 -9.56
N GLY A 57 -8.86 -9.63 -8.25
CA GLY A 57 -8.63 -8.50 -7.37
C GLY A 57 -7.28 -8.58 -6.64
N PHE A 58 -7.27 -8.17 -5.39
CA PHE A 58 -6.08 -8.22 -4.55
C PHE A 58 -6.44 -8.27 -3.06
N VAL A 59 -5.56 -8.84 -2.24
CA VAL A 59 -5.65 -8.79 -0.78
C VAL A 59 -4.78 -7.64 -0.28
N ILE A 60 -5.30 -6.83 0.64
CA ILE A 60 -4.61 -5.68 1.24
C ILE A 60 -4.77 -5.70 2.76
N THR A 61 -3.82 -5.14 3.49
CA THR A 61 -3.95 -4.90 4.93
C THR A 61 -5.10 -3.95 5.24
N ALA A 62 -5.83 -4.23 6.31
CA ALA A 62 -6.95 -3.40 6.78
C ALA A 62 -6.49 -2.02 7.28
N SER A 63 -7.42 -1.09 7.34
CA SER A 63 -7.23 0.22 7.98
C SER A 63 -7.21 0.12 9.50
N GLY A 64 -6.55 1.09 10.17
CA GLY A 64 -6.60 1.26 11.63
C GLY A 64 -5.93 0.14 12.42
N LEU A 65 -4.89 -0.49 11.88
CA LEU A 65 -4.14 -1.55 12.58
C LEU A 65 -3.27 -0.96 13.70
N LYS A 66 -3.42 -1.51 14.91
CA LYS A 66 -2.65 -1.12 16.11
C LYS A 66 -1.25 -1.72 16.16
N SER A 67 -0.96 -2.66 15.28
CA SER A 67 0.34 -3.28 15.05
C SER A 67 0.37 -3.86 13.64
N LYS A 68 1.57 -4.03 13.07
CA LYS A 68 1.81 -4.84 11.88
C LYS A 68 2.45 -6.18 12.22
N GLU A 69 2.69 -6.44 13.51
CA GLU A 69 3.18 -7.72 14.02
C GLU A 69 2.02 -8.58 14.52
N ASN A 70 2.16 -9.89 14.39
CA ASN A 70 1.19 -10.90 14.85
C ASN A 70 -0.22 -10.67 14.30
N LEU A 71 -0.35 -10.28 13.04
CA LEU A 71 -1.64 -10.01 12.40
C LEU A 71 -2.49 -11.27 12.31
N GLY A 72 -3.76 -11.18 12.77
CA GLY A 72 -4.78 -12.18 12.46
C GLY A 72 -5.23 -12.11 10.99
N ASN A 73 -5.89 -13.16 10.50
CA ASN A 73 -6.40 -13.16 9.12
C ASN A 73 -7.48 -12.09 8.90
N ASP A 74 -8.19 -11.68 9.95
CA ASP A 74 -9.16 -10.58 9.94
C ASP A 74 -8.54 -9.21 9.66
N CYS A 75 -7.21 -9.09 9.75
CA CYS A 75 -6.46 -7.88 9.41
C CYS A 75 -6.23 -7.70 7.89
N PHE A 76 -6.80 -8.57 7.07
CA PHE A 76 -6.69 -8.53 5.61
C PHE A 76 -8.06 -8.46 4.95
N VAL A 77 -8.13 -7.72 3.85
CA VAL A 77 -9.37 -7.48 3.11
C VAL A 77 -9.11 -7.80 1.64
N TYR A 78 -10.01 -8.56 1.02
CA TYR A 78 -9.98 -8.79 -0.42
C TYR A 78 -10.72 -7.66 -1.13
N VAL A 79 -10.03 -6.90 -1.95
CA VAL A 79 -10.60 -5.87 -2.81
C VAL A 79 -10.92 -6.49 -4.17
N LYS A 80 -12.21 -6.59 -4.45
CA LYS A 80 -12.75 -7.22 -5.65
C LYS A 80 -12.78 -6.26 -6.84
N ASN A 81 -13.23 -5.03 -6.60
CA ASN A 81 -13.40 -4.02 -7.64
C ASN A 81 -13.44 -2.62 -7.05
N TYR A 82 -13.21 -1.63 -7.89
CA TYR A 82 -13.46 -0.22 -7.63
C TYR A 82 -14.29 0.38 -8.76
N ASP A 83 -15.44 0.93 -8.41
CA ASP A 83 -16.30 1.70 -9.30
C ASP A 83 -15.90 3.18 -9.23
N GLU A 84 -15.23 3.64 -10.28
CA GLU A 84 -14.74 5.02 -10.36
C GLU A 84 -15.87 6.04 -10.45
N GLN A 85 -17.02 5.68 -11.03
CA GLN A 85 -18.15 6.62 -11.20
C GLN A 85 -18.84 6.91 -9.87
N ASN A 86 -19.02 5.86 -9.04
CA ASN A 86 -19.66 5.97 -7.74
C ASN A 86 -18.66 6.09 -6.58
N ASN A 87 -17.35 6.15 -6.88
CA ASN A 87 -16.27 6.15 -5.91
C ASN A 87 -16.46 5.07 -4.82
N THR A 88 -16.74 3.83 -5.26
CA THR A 88 -17.10 2.72 -4.37
C THR A 88 -16.14 1.55 -4.54
N VAL A 89 -15.53 1.11 -3.44
CA VAL A 89 -14.68 -0.09 -3.37
C VAL A 89 -15.52 -1.27 -2.88
N TYR A 90 -15.55 -2.34 -3.66
CA TYR A 90 -16.23 -3.60 -3.32
C TYR A 90 -15.25 -4.55 -2.66
N VAL A 91 -15.58 -5.02 -1.46
CA VAL A 91 -14.66 -5.80 -0.62
C VAL A 91 -15.31 -7.04 -0.02
N GLU A 92 -14.46 -8.02 0.30
CA GLU A 92 -14.78 -9.16 1.16
C GLU A 92 -13.84 -9.13 2.38
N GLY A 93 -14.39 -9.29 3.57
CA GLY A 93 -13.66 -9.23 4.83
C GLY A 93 -14.45 -8.61 5.96
N SER A 94 -13.96 -8.74 7.19
CA SER A 94 -14.62 -8.25 8.40
C SER A 94 -14.20 -6.82 8.80
N ARG A 95 -13.22 -6.22 8.11
CA ARG A 95 -12.72 -4.87 8.38
C ARG A 95 -12.75 -4.00 7.12
N GLN A 96 -12.62 -2.69 7.31
CA GLN A 96 -12.44 -1.75 6.21
C GLN A 96 -11.03 -1.92 5.58
N PRO A 97 -10.91 -1.86 4.25
CA PRO A 97 -9.61 -1.89 3.58
C PRO A 97 -8.79 -0.64 3.94
N SER A 98 -7.48 -0.67 3.66
CA SER A 98 -6.65 0.53 3.74
C SER A 98 -7.28 1.70 2.97
N SER A 99 -7.14 2.92 3.51
CA SER A 99 -7.57 4.16 2.84
C SER A 99 -6.95 4.34 1.44
N GLU A 100 -5.86 3.67 1.15
CA GLU A 100 -5.16 3.75 -0.14
C GLU A 100 -5.45 2.57 -1.08
N ALA A 101 -6.49 1.78 -0.79
CA ALA A 101 -6.93 0.68 -1.64
C ALA A 101 -7.19 1.10 -3.10
N VAL A 102 -7.68 2.33 -3.32
CA VAL A 102 -7.91 2.87 -4.67
C VAL A 102 -6.58 3.07 -5.42
N MET A 103 -5.52 3.54 -4.76
CA MET A 103 -4.20 3.65 -5.38
C MET A 103 -3.67 2.28 -5.80
N HIS A 104 -3.76 1.27 -4.92
CA HIS A 104 -3.37 -0.10 -5.25
C HIS A 104 -4.19 -0.66 -6.42
N TYR A 105 -5.51 -0.46 -6.42
CA TYR A 105 -6.39 -0.89 -7.51
C TYR A 105 -5.97 -0.30 -8.86
N LEU A 106 -5.73 1.00 -8.92
CA LEU A 106 -5.37 1.68 -10.16
C LEU A 106 -3.98 1.26 -10.66
N ILE A 107 -3.01 1.02 -9.75
CA ILE A 107 -1.70 0.47 -10.11
C ILE A 107 -1.86 -0.94 -10.68
N TYR A 108 -2.59 -1.85 -10.01
CA TYR A 108 -2.84 -3.19 -10.52
C TYR A 108 -3.60 -3.19 -11.86
N LYS A 109 -4.51 -2.25 -12.07
CA LYS A 109 -5.25 -2.08 -13.33
C LYS A 109 -4.32 -1.70 -14.48
N THR A 110 -3.33 -0.84 -14.21
CA THR A 110 -2.40 -0.29 -15.21
C THR A 110 -1.19 -1.21 -15.45
N ARG A 111 -0.63 -1.81 -14.39
CA ARG A 111 0.60 -2.62 -14.41
C ARG A 111 0.28 -4.10 -14.17
N LYS A 112 0.00 -4.82 -15.26
CA LYS A 112 -0.46 -6.23 -15.19
C LYS A 112 0.60 -7.20 -14.68
N GLU A 113 1.88 -6.87 -14.84
CA GLU A 113 3.01 -7.66 -14.36
C GLU A 113 3.29 -7.48 -12.86
N VAL A 114 2.72 -6.44 -12.23
CA VAL A 114 2.85 -6.20 -10.80
C VAL A 114 1.91 -7.12 -10.04
N ASN A 115 2.46 -7.90 -9.11
CA ASN A 115 1.70 -8.81 -8.25
C ASN A 115 1.79 -8.45 -6.76
N ALA A 116 2.66 -7.50 -6.38
CA ALA A 116 2.74 -6.99 -5.02
C ALA A 116 2.99 -5.48 -5.02
N ILE A 117 2.31 -4.78 -4.11
CA ILE A 117 2.45 -3.34 -3.89
C ILE A 117 2.61 -3.10 -2.40
N PHE A 118 3.73 -2.50 -2.02
CA PHE A 118 4.06 -2.19 -0.63
C PHE A 118 4.24 -0.69 -0.49
N HIS A 119 3.35 -0.07 0.26
CA HIS A 119 3.41 1.35 0.60
C HIS A 119 3.91 1.51 2.03
N GLY A 120 4.91 2.36 2.19
CA GLY A 120 5.52 2.66 3.48
C GLY A 120 5.83 4.14 3.64
N HIS A 121 6.10 4.53 4.87
CA HIS A 121 6.46 5.89 5.26
C HIS A 121 7.84 5.90 5.91
N ASN A 122 8.77 6.69 5.36
CA ASN A 122 10.10 6.86 5.94
C ASN A 122 10.72 8.16 5.43
N ASP A 123 11.08 9.05 6.36
CA ASP A 123 11.60 10.38 6.01
C ASP A 123 12.94 10.32 5.25
N ALA A 124 13.81 9.36 5.58
CA ALA A 124 15.08 9.22 4.87
C ALA A 124 14.88 8.87 3.39
N ILE A 125 13.94 7.97 3.07
CA ILE A 125 13.59 7.63 1.69
C ILE A 125 12.99 8.84 0.97
N ILE A 126 12.05 9.55 1.62
CA ILE A 126 11.38 10.72 1.03
C ILE A 126 12.39 11.83 0.71
N MET A 127 13.25 12.18 1.66
CA MET A 127 14.21 13.28 1.51
C MET A 127 15.33 12.97 0.52
N ASN A 128 15.69 11.71 0.34
CA ASN A 128 16.78 11.30 -0.57
C ASN A 128 16.27 10.75 -1.90
N ALA A 129 14.97 10.82 -2.19
CA ALA A 129 14.36 10.23 -3.37
C ALA A 129 15.04 10.68 -4.69
N GLU A 130 15.24 11.98 -4.86
CA GLU A 130 15.89 12.55 -6.06
C GLU A 130 17.36 12.13 -6.16
N LYS A 131 18.12 12.16 -5.05
CA LYS A 131 19.51 11.68 -4.98
C LYS A 131 19.64 10.22 -5.40
N LEU A 132 18.64 9.41 -5.03
CA LEU A 132 18.57 7.99 -5.35
C LEU A 132 17.99 7.71 -6.75
N GLY A 133 17.55 8.75 -7.47
CA GLY A 133 17.01 8.63 -8.82
C GLY A 133 15.57 8.08 -8.87
N PHE A 134 14.83 8.13 -7.78
CA PHE A 134 13.42 7.73 -7.78
C PHE A 134 12.51 8.87 -8.21
N PRO A 135 11.48 8.59 -9.03
CA PRO A 135 10.49 9.58 -9.40
C PRO A 135 9.65 9.99 -8.19
N VAL A 136 9.44 11.29 -8.05
CA VAL A 136 8.63 11.89 -6.99
C VAL A 136 7.39 12.52 -7.62
N THR A 137 6.23 12.38 -7.00
CA THR A 137 5.01 13.05 -7.46
C THR A 137 5.18 14.58 -7.41
N GLU A 138 4.66 15.28 -8.43
CA GLU A 138 4.80 16.74 -8.50
C GLU A 138 4.03 17.44 -7.39
N LYS A 139 2.81 16.95 -7.12
CA LYS A 139 1.89 17.55 -6.16
C LYS A 139 1.73 16.66 -4.92
N GLU A 140 1.61 17.33 -3.79
CA GLU A 140 1.14 16.71 -2.55
C GLU A 140 -0.38 16.63 -2.58
N HIS A 141 -0.92 15.48 -2.19
CA HIS A 141 -2.35 15.25 -2.02
C HIS A 141 -2.60 14.57 -0.68
N GLU A 142 -3.79 14.76 -0.13
CA GLU A 142 -4.16 14.08 1.12
C GLU A 142 -4.22 12.55 0.92
N PRO A 143 -3.76 11.78 1.93
CA PRO A 143 -3.84 10.32 1.91
C PRO A 143 -5.27 9.82 1.65
N GLY A 144 -5.40 8.74 0.88
CA GLY A 144 -6.67 8.10 0.59
C GLY A 144 -7.54 8.80 -0.47
N THR A 145 -7.04 9.87 -1.10
CA THR A 145 -7.75 10.55 -2.19
C THR A 145 -7.51 9.90 -3.55
N THR A 146 -8.47 10.00 -4.43
CA THR A 146 -8.33 9.59 -5.84
C THR A 146 -7.27 10.44 -6.56
N GLU A 147 -7.13 11.70 -6.15
CA GLU A 147 -6.13 12.63 -6.67
C GLU A 147 -4.71 12.14 -6.38
N LEU A 148 -4.44 11.65 -5.14
CA LEU A 148 -3.16 11.02 -4.79
C LEU A 148 -2.88 9.81 -5.68
N ALA A 149 -3.88 8.94 -5.85
CA ALA A 149 -3.75 7.75 -6.68
C ALA A 149 -3.45 8.08 -8.15
N LYS A 150 -4.13 9.09 -8.72
CA LYS A 150 -3.88 9.57 -10.07
C LYS A 150 -2.51 10.22 -10.23
N GLU A 151 -2.07 10.97 -9.20
CA GLU A 151 -0.75 11.60 -9.20
C GLU A 151 0.37 10.56 -9.16
N ALA A 152 0.20 9.50 -8.34
CA ALA A 152 1.11 8.36 -8.32
C ALA A 152 1.25 7.70 -9.70
N LEU A 153 0.14 7.51 -10.41
CA LEU A 153 0.16 6.92 -11.76
C LEU A 153 0.92 7.76 -12.79
N LYS A 154 0.92 9.10 -12.67
CA LYS A 154 1.63 9.98 -13.63
C LYS A 154 3.14 9.72 -13.62
N VAL A 155 3.71 9.50 -12.42
CA VAL A 155 5.15 9.29 -12.26
C VAL A 155 5.56 7.81 -12.27
N LEU A 156 4.56 6.91 -12.18
CA LEU A 156 4.81 5.48 -12.08
C LEU A 156 5.56 4.95 -13.32
N GLY A 157 5.04 5.19 -14.54
CA GLY A 157 5.66 4.66 -15.76
C GLY A 157 6.04 3.18 -15.61
N ASN A 158 7.30 2.86 -15.92
CA ASN A 158 7.90 1.53 -15.74
C ASN A 158 8.69 1.37 -14.41
N ASN A 159 8.65 2.38 -13.55
CA ASN A 159 9.40 2.37 -12.30
C ASN A 159 8.86 1.29 -11.34
N LYS A 160 9.77 0.74 -10.53
CA LYS A 160 9.43 -0.24 -9.50
C LYS A 160 9.30 0.40 -8.12
N LEU A 161 9.78 1.62 -7.96
CA LEU A 161 9.60 2.43 -6.77
C LEU A 161 9.33 3.88 -7.16
N ILE A 162 8.37 4.49 -6.52
CA ILE A 162 8.05 5.91 -6.64
C ILE A 162 7.91 6.51 -5.24
N VAL A 163 8.10 7.80 -5.13
CA VAL A 163 7.90 8.55 -3.88
C VAL A 163 6.70 9.49 -4.04
N LEU A 164 5.81 9.43 -3.08
CA LEU A 164 4.69 10.35 -2.94
C LEU A 164 5.17 11.55 -2.12
N LYS A 165 5.14 12.73 -2.73
CA LYS A 165 5.66 13.97 -2.14
C LYS A 165 5.11 14.22 -0.74
N ASN A 166 6.01 14.38 0.25
CA ASN A 166 5.70 14.61 1.67
C ASN A 166 4.82 13.54 2.33
N HIS A 167 4.74 12.33 1.75
CA HIS A 167 3.84 11.30 2.24
C HIS A 167 4.58 9.99 2.53
N GLY A 168 5.09 9.33 1.50
CA GLY A 168 5.70 8.01 1.62
C GLY A 168 6.23 7.51 0.28
N PHE A 169 6.47 6.23 0.20
CA PHE A 169 6.93 5.57 -1.03
C PHE A 169 6.01 4.39 -1.39
N VAL A 170 6.01 4.00 -2.66
CA VAL A 170 5.32 2.81 -3.16
C VAL A 170 6.33 1.93 -3.87
N SER A 171 6.54 0.72 -3.37
CA SER A 171 7.42 -0.29 -3.93
C SER A 171 6.62 -1.40 -4.61
N LEU A 172 7.02 -1.81 -5.80
CA LEU A 172 6.30 -2.73 -6.67
C LEU A 172 7.15 -3.96 -6.99
N GLY A 173 6.51 -5.12 -7.06
CA GLY A 173 7.19 -6.37 -7.42
C GLY A 173 6.30 -7.32 -8.21
N ARG A 174 6.93 -8.25 -8.92
CA ARG A 174 6.26 -9.44 -9.45
C ARG A 174 5.96 -10.45 -8.35
N THR A 175 6.67 -10.31 -7.22
CA THR A 175 6.47 -11.08 -5.99
C THR A 175 6.51 -10.12 -4.80
N MET A 176 5.97 -10.55 -3.65
CA MET A 176 6.09 -9.82 -2.40
C MET A 176 7.55 -9.64 -1.97
N LYS A 177 8.37 -10.67 -2.22
CA LYS A 177 9.81 -10.61 -1.97
C LYS A 177 10.47 -9.48 -2.77
N GLU A 178 10.21 -9.35 -4.08
CA GLU A 178 10.77 -8.27 -4.88
C GLU A 178 10.37 -6.89 -4.35
N ALA A 179 9.08 -6.67 -4.05
CA ALA A 179 8.61 -5.41 -3.53
C ALA A 179 9.23 -5.07 -2.16
N GLY A 180 9.29 -6.06 -1.26
CA GLY A 180 9.82 -5.87 0.08
C GLY A 180 11.33 -5.65 0.12
N GLU A 181 12.11 -6.44 -0.63
CA GLU A 181 13.57 -6.29 -0.72
C GLU A 181 13.96 -4.96 -1.36
N LEU A 182 13.23 -4.50 -2.38
CA LEU A 182 13.46 -3.19 -2.99
C LEU A 182 13.27 -2.07 -1.95
N ALA A 183 12.20 -2.11 -1.16
CA ALA A 183 11.96 -1.12 -0.12
C ALA A 183 13.07 -1.11 0.95
N LEU A 184 13.51 -2.29 1.41
CA LEU A 184 14.58 -2.40 2.41
C LEU A 184 15.95 -1.96 1.85
N ALA A 185 16.26 -2.31 0.61
CA ALA A 185 17.48 -1.84 -0.05
C ALA A 185 17.49 -0.31 -0.20
N THR A 186 16.34 0.27 -0.59
CA THR A 186 16.17 1.72 -0.68
C THR A 186 16.34 2.40 0.69
N LEU A 187 15.81 1.81 1.76
CA LEU A 187 16.02 2.32 3.11
C LEU A 187 17.50 2.34 3.50
N THR A 188 18.25 1.29 3.15
CA THR A 188 19.68 1.22 3.43
C THR A 188 20.43 2.32 2.67
N GLN A 189 20.19 2.46 1.37
CA GLN A 189 20.81 3.49 0.52
C GLN A 189 20.44 4.91 0.95
N SER A 190 19.25 5.13 1.50
CA SER A 190 18.82 6.45 1.94
C SER A 190 19.50 6.94 3.22
N LYS A 191 20.23 6.07 3.92
CA LYS A 191 20.98 6.39 5.14
C LYS A 191 22.47 6.67 4.89
N GLU A 192 22.93 6.43 3.66
CA GLU A 192 24.28 6.73 3.19
C GLU A 192 24.35 8.16 2.61
#